data_a3b0f06eb2ea9f169451dd700403954b
#
_entry.id   a3b0f06eb2ea9f169451dd700403954b
#
_cell.length_a   1.000
_cell.length_b   1.000
_cell.length_c   1.000
_cell.angle_alpha   90.00
_cell.angle_beta   90.00
_cell.angle_gamma   90.00
#
_symmetry.space_group_name_H-M   'P 1'
#
loop_
_entity.id
_entity.type
_entity.pdbx_description
1 polymer ?
#
loop_
_entity_poly.entity_id
_entity_poly.type
_entity_poly.pdbx_seq_one_letter_code
_entity_poly.pdbx_strand_id
1 'polypeptide(L)'
;MKIVYMGTPDFAVAPLEALLAAGHTVTAVVTQPDKPKGRSGKLQMSPVKECALQHDIPVLQPIKIKRAEEIERLRQYEADVYVVAAFGQILSQEILDLPHYGSLCIHASLLPAYRGASPINRVIMDGQKKSGVTIMQMDAGIDTGDILTQSEVVIEDTDTDLSLEEKLSKVGAELIVKTLQKLEAGTLTATKQDDSQSCYAKLLTKAMGQIDWNQSALSIDRQVRGLYSWPGTYTSCKGKMLKIWQAKPAEEEGIAAYSMPGSIAKVTKKEIFVQTGDGVLCLQEVQLEGKKRMKVHDFLLGCKVEEGEVLG
;
A
#
# COMPACT_ATOMS: atom_id res chain seq x y z
N MET A 1 13.63 19.43 16.39
CA MET A 1 12.24 19.97 16.28
C MET A 1 11.30 19.20 17.22
N LYS A 2 10.22 19.84 17.68
CA LYS A 2 9.05 19.20 18.31
C LYS A 2 8.06 18.78 17.22
N ILE A 3 7.58 17.55 17.27
CA ILE A 3 6.76 16.95 16.20
C ILE A 3 5.50 16.34 16.81
N VAL A 4 4.34 16.60 16.23
CA VAL A 4 3.19 15.71 16.36
C VAL A 4 3.20 14.78 15.12
N TYR A 5 3.25 13.49 15.37
CA TYR A 5 3.28 12.47 14.32
C TYR A 5 1.90 11.85 14.11
N MET A 6 1.44 11.78 12.86
CA MET A 6 0.13 11.21 12.52
C MET A 6 0.31 10.02 11.57
N GLY A 7 -0.02 8.82 12.02
CA GLY A 7 0.14 7.62 11.20
C GLY A 7 -0.65 6.43 11.74
N THR A 8 -0.82 5.38 10.93
CA THR A 8 -1.61 4.22 11.36
C THR A 8 -0.96 2.89 10.99
N PRO A 9 -0.68 2.53 9.70
CA PRO A 9 -0.20 1.21 9.29
C PRO A 9 1.32 1.06 9.48
N ASP A 10 1.80 -0.13 9.16
CA ASP A 10 3.22 -0.50 9.22
C ASP A 10 4.12 0.47 8.43
N PHE A 11 3.66 0.97 7.28
CA PHE A 11 4.35 2.00 6.49
C PHE A 11 4.79 3.20 7.32
N ALA A 12 4.01 3.59 8.32
CA ALA A 12 4.25 4.78 9.13
C ALA A 12 5.15 4.52 10.37
N VAL A 13 5.58 3.28 10.62
CA VAL A 13 6.41 2.95 11.80
C VAL A 13 7.86 3.38 11.58
N ALA A 14 8.49 2.99 10.48
CA ALA A 14 9.91 3.31 10.24
C ALA A 14 10.19 4.82 10.18
N PRO A 15 9.32 5.67 9.57
CA PRO A 15 9.48 7.13 9.67
C PRO A 15 9.41 7.67 11.10
N LEU A 16 8.49 7.14 11.95
CA LEU A 16 8.41 7.54 13.36
C LEU A 16 9.70 7.20 14.11
N GLU A 17 10.18 5.96 13.97
CA GLU A 17 11.44 5.51 14.59
C GLU A 17 12.65 6.34 14.11
N ALA A 18 12.70 6.66 12.81
CA ALA A 18 13.79 7.47 12.26
C ALA A 18 13.80 8.90 12.81
N LEU A 19 12.64 9.52 13.01
CA LEU A 19 12.52 10.84 13.64
C LEU A 19 13.02 10.81 15.09
N LEU A 20 12.67 9.78 15.86
CA LEU A 20 13.15 9.59 17.22
C LEU A 20 14.66 9.36 17.28
N ALA A 21 15.17 8.49 16.41
CA ALA A 21 16.60 8.19 16.30
C ALA A 21 17.43 9.41 15.87
N ALA A 22 16.84 10.32 15.07
CA ALA A 22 17.45 11.57 14.66
C ALA A 22 17.47 12.65 15.78
N GLY A 23 16.91 12.36 16.96
CA GLY A 23 16.89 13.26 18.11
C GLY A 23 15.76 14.30 18.09
N HIS A 24 14.74 14.13 17.24
CA HIS A 24 13.54 14.96 17.30
C HIS A 24 12.66 14.56 18.49
N THR A 25 11.95 15.51 19.06
CA THR A 25 11.01 15.28 20.16
C THR A 25 9.61 15.05 19.59
N VAL A 26 9.12 13.81 19.59
CA VAL A 26 7.74 13.51 19.23
C VAL A 26 6.86 13.75 20.47
N THR A 27 6.10 14.85 20.47
CA THR A 27 5.30 15.29 21.63
C THR A 27 3.98 14.53 21.74
N ALA A 28 3.44 14.06 20.61
CA ALA A 28 2.28 13.16 20.57
C ALA A 28 2.26 12.37 19.26
N VAL A 29 1.62 11.20 19.32
CA VAL A 29 1.26 10.38 18.17
C VAL A 29 -0.26 10.38 18.02
N VAL A 30 -0.74 10.61 16.79
CA VAL A 30 -2.16 10.53 16.44
C VAL A 30 -2.36 9.35 15.50
N THR A 31 -3.24 8.43 15.85
CA THR A 31 -3.51 7.23 15.05
C THR A 31 -4.99 6.89 15.03
N GLN A 32 -5.40 6.00 14.13
CA GLN A 32 -6.78 5.51 14.09
C GLN A 32 -7.13 4.75 15.38
N PRO A 33 -8.41 4.77 15.81
CA PRO A 33 -8.88 3.92 16.91
C PRO A 33 -8.57 2.45 16.68
N ASP A 34 -8.35 1.70 17.76
CA ASP A 34 -8.17 0.25 17.73
C ASP A 34 -9.36 -0.42 17.03
N LYS A 35 -9.09 -1.38 16.17
CA LYS A 35 -10.12 -2.07 15.38
C LYS A 35 -10.16 -3.56 15.69
N PRO A 36 -11.35 -4.19 15.67
CA PRO A 36 -11.44 -5.65 15.74
C PRO A 36 -10.68 -6.30 14.59
N LYS A 37 -9.82 -7.27 14.88
CA LYS A 37 -9.10 -8.06 13.85
C LYS A 37 -9.37 -9.54 14.01
N GLY A 38 -9.54 -10.21 12.85
CA GLY A 38 -9.76 -11.64 12.78
C GLY A 38 -11.14 -12.08 13.27
N ARG A 39 -11.34 -13.41 13.33
CA ARG A 39 -12.63 -14.03 13.73
C ARG A 39 -12.94 -13.87 15.21
N SER A 40 -11.92 -13.62 16.05
CA SER A 40 -12.10 -13.44 17.50
C SER A 40 -12.70 -12.09 17.88
N GLY A 41 -12.69 -11.10 16.97
CA GLY A 41 -13.13 -9.74 17.28
C GLY A 41 -12.28 -8.99 18.33
N LYS A 42 -11.11 -9.53 18.69
CA LYS A 42 -10.22 -8.88 19.65
C LYS A 42 -9.70 -7.57 19.06
N LEU A 43 -9.77 -6.49 19.84
CA LEU A 43 -9.22 -5.19 19.45
C LEU A 43 -7.72 -5.30 19.26
N GLN A 44 -7.23 -4.82 18.13
CA GLN A 44 -5.81 -4.73 17.82
C GLN A 44 -5.41 -3.25 17.75
N MET A 45 -4.32 -2.91 18.41
CA MET A 45 -3.68 -1.61 18.29
C MET A 45 -3.14 -1.41 16.87
N SER A 46 -3.02 -0.16 16.43
CA SER A 46 -2.29 0.14 15.21
C SER A 46 -0.78 -0.06 15.43
N PRO A 47 0.00 -0.43 14.39
CA PRO A 47 1.45 -0.53 14.48
C PRO A 47 2.11 0.75 15.03
N VAL A 48 1.62 1.91 14.60
CA VAL A 48 2.11 3.21 15.08
C VAL A 48 1.80 3.42 16.56
N LYS A 49 0.64 2.97 17.08
CA LYS A 49 0.33 3.01 18.50
C LYS A 49 1.26 2.11 19.30
N GLU A 50 1.50 0.89 18.83
CA GLU A 50 2.42 -0.04 19.49
C GLU A 50 3.83 0.56 19.60
N CYS A 51 4.34 1.17 18.51
CA CYS A 51 5.62 1.87 18.50
C CYS A 51 5.62 3.06 19.48
N ALA A 52 4.59 3.91 19.47
CA ALA A 52 4.50 5.07 20.35
C ALA A 52 4.53 4.69 21.84
N LEU A 53 3.83 3.61 22.21
CA LEU A 53 3.82 3.11 23.59
C LEU A 53 5.17 2.56 24.05
N GLN A 54 5.97 1.97 23.13
CA GLN A 54 7.33 1.51 23.44
C GLN A 54 8.30 2.67 23.75
N HIS A 55 7.97 3.87 23.28
CA HIS A 55 8.75 5.09 23.50
C HIS A 55 8.11 6.06 24.50
N ASP A 56 7.09 5.61 25.27
CA ASP A 56 6.36 6.43 26.24
C ASP A 56 5.76 7.72 25.67
N ILE A 57 5.39 7.71 24.36
CA ILE A 57 4.83 8.86 23.67
C ILE A 57 3.30 8.88 23.87
N PRO A 58 2.70 10.03 24.23
CA PRO A 58 1.26 10.20 24.33
C PRO A 58 0.54 9.84 23.01
N VAL A 59 -0.54 9.05 23.10
CA VAL A 59 -1.30 8.60 21.93
C VAL A 59 -2.70 9.19 21.92
N LEU A 60 -3.08 9.81 20.81
CA LEU A 60 -4.41 10.31 20.53
C LEU A 60 -5.08 9.43 19.46
N GLN A 61 -6.32 9.03 19.71
CA GLN A 61 -7.09 8.17 18.80
C GLN A 61 -8.45 8.80 18.47
N PRO A 62 -8.49 9.93 17.75
CA PRO A 62 -9.73 10.61 17.41
C PRO A 62 -10.58 9.79 16.44
N ILE A 63 -11.88 9.62 16.71
CA ILE A 63 -12.82 9.03 15.76
C ILE A 63 -12.97 9.95 14.52
N LYS A 64 -13.01 11.26 14.75
CA LYS A 64 -13.06 12.30 13.70
C LYS A 64 -12.18 13.47 14.14
N ILE A 65 -10.99 13.55 13.58
CA ILE A 65 -9.99 14.55 13.99
C ILE A 65 -10.46 16.01 13.79
N LYS A 66 -11.39 16.24 12.87
CA LYS A 66 -11.94 17.57 12.57
C LYS A 66 -12.92 18.12 13.62
N ARG A 67 -13.24 17.37 14.67
CA ARG A 67 -14.10 17.88 15.74
C ARG A 67 -13.36 18.90 16.57
N ALA A 68 -14.06 19.97 16.99
CA ALA A 68 -13.45 21.05 17.77
C ALA A 68 -12.73 20.54 19.03
N GLU A 69 -13.31 19.57 19.73
CA GLU A 69 -12.72 18.94 20.91
C GLU A 69 -11.36 18.26 20.64
N GLU A 70 -11.20 17.64 19.46
CA GLU A 70 -9.96 16.98 19.08
C GLU A 70 -8.90 17.99 18.62
N ILE A 71 -9.33 19.08 17.99
CA ILE A 71 -8.43 20.18 17.62
C ILE A 71 -7.89 20.85 18.88
N GLU A 72 -8.73 21.11 19.89
CA GLU A 72 -8.28 21.66 21.16
C GLU A 72 -7.35 20.70 21.92
N ARG A 73 -7.56 19.39 21.80
CA ARG A 73 -6.61 18.40 22.34
C ARG A 73 -5.26 18.44 21.62
N LEU A 74 -5.26 18.61 20.29
CA LEU A 74 -4.01 18.77 19.52
C LEU A 74 -3.24 20.02 19.94
N ARG A 75 -3.92 21.15 20.19
CA ARG A 75 -3.30 22.42 20.64
C ARG A 75 -2.53 22.28 21.96
N GLN A 76 -2.83 21.27 22.77
CA GLN A 76 -2.11 21.01 24.03
C GLN A 76 -0.71 20.43 23.80
N TYR A 77 -0.42 19.95 22.59
CA TYR A 77 0.88 19.39 22.23
C TYR A 77 1.65 20.38 21.39
N GLU A 78 2.70 20.92 21.98
CA GLU A 78 3.59 21.85 21.28
C GLU A 78 4.30 21.15 20.12
N ALA A 79 4.21 21.73 18.92
CA ALA A 79 4.85 21.19 17.72
C ALA A 79 5.33 22.29 16.79
N ASP A 80 6.55 22.14 16.29
CA ASP A 80 7.09 22.96 15.22
C ASP A 80 6.51 22.57 13.87
N VAL A 81 6.26 21.27 13.67
CA VAL A 81 5.78 20.68 12.43
C VAL A 81 4.92 19.46 12.72
N TYR A 82 3.89 19.22 11.92
CA TYR A 82 3.20 17.93 11.89
C TYR A 82 3.79 17.06 10.79
N VAL A 83 4.02 15.77 11.08
CA VAL A 83 4.46 14.78 10.10
C VAL A 83 3.38 13.72 9.96
N VAL A 84 2.88 13.54 8.75
CA VAL A 84 1.74 12.68 8.44
C VAL A 84 2.19 11.54 7.51
N ALA A 85 1.89 10.29 7.86
CA ALA A 85 2.16 9.12 7.03
C ALA A 85 0.99 8.15 7.10
N ALA A 86 0.22 8.00 6.04
CA ALA A 86 -0.92 7.07 5.96
C ALA A 86 -1.85 7.12 7.19
N PHE A 87 -2.21 8.31 7.66
CA PHE A 87 -3.06 8.50 8.85
C PHE A 87 -4.49 8.03 8.65
N GLY A 88 -5.04 8.19 7.43
CA GLY A 88 -6.37 7.70 7.08
C GLY A 88 -7.54 8.61 7.47
N GLN A 89 -7.29 9.86 7.83
CA GLN A 89 -8.30 10.92 7.97
C GLN A 89 -7.83 12.19 7.26
N ILE A 90 -8.78 12.91 6.67
CA ILE A 90 -8.51 14.21 6.03
C ILE A 90 -8.37 15.27 7.13
N LEU A 91 -7.30 16.03 7.12
CA LEU A 91 -7.07 17.16 8.00
C LEU A 91 -7.79 18.41 7.47
N SER A 92 -8.30 19.25 8.38
CA SER A 92 -8.83 20.57 8.00
C SER A 92 -7.70 21.58 7.91
N GLN A 93 -7.93 22.69 7.18
CA GLN A 93 -6.95 23.78 7.09
C GLN A 93 -6.54 24.27 8.49
N GLU A 94 -7.50 24.39 9.41
CA GLU A 94 -7.23 24.76 10.80
C GLU A 94 -6.18 23.84 11.47
N ILE A 95 -6.24 22.53 11.22
CA ILE A 95 -5.26 21.56 11.76
C ILE A 95 -3.91 21.72 11.05
N LEU A 96 -3.93 21.89 9.73
CA LEU A 96 -2.72 22.03 8.92
C LEU A 96 -1.89 23.24 9.32
N ASP A 97 -2.55 24.31 9.76
CA ASP A 97 -1.94 25.59 10.12
C ASP A 97 -1.55 25.72 11.62
N LEU A 98 -1.81 24.67 12.42
CA LEU A 98 -1.48 24.71 13.86
C LEU A 98 0.04 24.82 14.11
N PRO A 99 0.90 24.01 13.48
CA PRO A 99 2.34 24.10 13.72
C PRO A 99 2.99 25.16 12.85
N HIS A 100 4.07 25.76 13.37
CA HIS A 100 4.77 26.87 12.70
C HIS A 100 5.22 26.55 11.27
N TYR A 101 5.75 25.35 11.04
CA TYR A 101 6.18 24.89 9.71
C TYR A 101 5.08 24.14 8.94
N GLY A 102 3.83 24.21 9.41
CA GLY A 102 2.72 23.49 8.79
C GLY A 102 2.82 21.97 8.89
N SER A 103 2.15 21.28 8.00
CA SER A 103 2.03 19.82 8.02
C SER A 103 2.71 19.21 6.81
N LEU A 104 3.60 18.24 7.02
CA LEU A 104 4.32 17.52 5.98
C LEU A 104 3.74 16.11 5.84
N CYS A 105 3.53 15.67 4.60
CA CYS A 105 3.08 14.30 4.31
C CYS A 105 4.22 13.48 3.69
N ILE A 106 4.36 12.25 4.19
CA ILE A 106 5.20 11.21 3.56
C ILE A 106 4.29 10.41 2.63
N HIS A 107 4.29 10.73 1.34
CA HIS A 107 3.44 10.10 0.35
C HIS A 107 4.21 9.04 -0.44
N ALA A 108 3.61 7.84 -0.58
CA ALA A 108 4.25 6.66 -1.17
C ALA A 108 4.16 6.64 -2.71
N SER A 109 4.44 7.75 -3.36
CA SER A 109 4.61 7.85 -4.82
C SER A 109 5.54 9.00 -5.20
N LEU A 110 5.91 9.06 -6.47
CA LEU A 110 6.54 10.22 -7.09
C LEU A 110 5.45 11.19 -7.58
N LEU A 111 5.01 12.10 -6.70
CA LEU A 111 4.03 13.12 -7.07
C LEU A 111 4.54 13.98 -8.24
N PRO A 112 3.65 14.41 -9.14
CA PRO A 112 2.19 14.43 -9.05
C PRO A 112 1.50 13.11 -9.43
N ALA A 113 2.23 12.07 -9.82
CA ALA A 113 1.62 10.78 -10.15
C ALA A 113 1.13 10.03 -8.90
N TYR A 114 0.01 9.31 -9.05
CA TYR A 114 -0.56 8.46 -7.99
C TYR A 114 -0.95 9.20 -6.71
N ARG A 115 -1.58 10.37 -6.83
CA ARG A 115 -2.29 11.02 -5.71
C ARG A 115 -3.38 10.10 -5.17
N GLY A 116 -3.68 10.12 -3.88
CA GLY A 116 -4.80 9.41 -3.28
C GLY A 116 -4.42 8.18 -2.46
N ALA A 117 -5.36 7.24 -2.31
CA ALA A 117 -5.37 6.30 -1.20
C ALA A 117 -4.50 5.04 -1.39
N SER A 118 -4.16 4.65 -2.63
CA SER A 118 -3.54 3.34 -2.90
C SER A 118 -2.40 3.42 -3.93
N PRO A 119 -1.42 4.33 -3.76
CA PRO A 119 -0.35 4.54 -4.73
C PRO A 119 0.52 3.29 -4.92
N ILE A 120 0.85 2.57 -3.86
CA ILE A 120 1.71 1.38 -3.87
C ILE A 120 1.10 0.25 -4.70
N ASN A 121 -0.20 0.00 -4.52
CA ASN A 121 -0.90 -1.05 -5.26
C ASN A 121 -1.02 -0.69 -6.75
N ARG A 122 -1.41 0.57 -7.03
CA ARG A 122 -1.64 1.04 -8.40
C ARG A 122 -0.39 1.05 -9.25
N VAL A 123 0.72 1.51 -8.72
CA VAL A 123 1.98 1.58 -9.46
C VAL A 123 2.45 0.20 -9.93
N ILE A 124 2.21 -0.87 -9.13
CA ILE A 124 2.49 -2.25 -9.52
C ILE A 124 1.50 -2.72 -10.59
N MET A 125 0.20 -2.51 -10.36
CA MET A 125 -0.85 -2.94 -11.31
C MET A 125 -0.68 -2.27 -12.67
N ASP A 126 -0.28 -1.01 -12.71
CA ASP A 126 -0.01 -0.24 -13.93
C ASP A 126 1.34 -0.63 -14.58
N GLY A 127 2.12 -1.48 -13.92
CA GLY A 127 3.37 -2.03 -14.45
C GLY A 127 4.51 -1.04 -14.57
N GLN A 128 4.51 -0.03 -13.73
CA GLN A 128 5.61 0.92 -13.67
C GLN A 128 6.90 0.22 -13.18
N LYS A 129 8.03 0.66 -13.67
CA LYS A 129 9.36 0.14 -13.26
C LYS A 129 9.97 0.90 -12.11
N LYS A 130 9.39 2.06 -11.76
CA LYS A 130 9.84 2.92 -10.68
C LYS A 130 8.63 3.45 -9.91
N SER A 131 8.82 3.59 -8.61
CA SER A 131 8.00 4.37 -7.70
C SER A 131 8.91 5.26 -6.88
N GLY A 132 8.45 5.76 -5.75
CA GLY A 132 9.27 6.52 -4.83
C GLY A 132 8.46 7.08 -3.68
N VAL A 133 9.10 7.96 -2.94
CA VAL A 133 8.46 8.70 -1.84
C VAL A 133 8.61 10.19 -2.10
N THR A 134 7.55 10.90 -1.86
CA THR A 134 7.52 12.37 -1.86
C THR A 134 7.23 12.88 -0.45
N ILE A 135 8.07 13.80 0.04
CA ILE A 135 7.68 14.66 1.16
C ILE A 135 7.08 15.91 0.57
N MET A 136 5.83 16.19 0.91
CA MET A 136 5.11 17.37 0.44
C MET A 136 4.60 18.21 1.59
N GLN A 137 4.46 19.52 1.38
CA GLN A 137 3.69 20.42 2.23
C GLN A 137 2.20 20.11 2.02
N MET A 138 1.46 19.82 3.07
CA MET A 138 0.02 19.53 2.92
C MET A 138 -0.78 20.81 2.71
N ASP A 139 -1.79 20.70 1.87
CA ASP A 139 -2.84 21.69 1.65
C ASP A 139 -4.25 21.05 1.87
N ALA A 140 -5.30 21.80 1.59
CA ALA A 140 -6.69 21.30 1.74
C ALA A 140 -7.10 20.28 0.67
N GLY A 141 -6.29 20.11 -0.39
CA GLY A 141 -6.53 19.13 -1.45
C GLY A 141 -6.10 17.71 -1.07
N ILE A 142 -6.30 16.77 -2.00
CA ILE A 142 -5.82 15.40 -1.83
C ILE A 142 -4.48 15.28 -2.54
N ASP A 143 -3.40 15.28 -1.77
CA ASP A 143 -2.02 15.14 -2.24
C ASP A 143 -1.63 16.18 -3.32
N THR A 144 -2.16 17.39 -3.22
CA THR A 144 -1.96 18.49 -4.18
C THR A 144 -0.90 19.51 -3.75
N GLY A 145 -0.46 19.43 -2.51
CA GLY A 145 0.49 20.39 -1.94
C GLY A 145 1.88 20.36 -2.58
N ASP A 146 2.67 21.36 -2.31
CA ASP A 146 3.98 21.55 -2.92
C ASP A 146 4.97 20.44 -2.55
N ILE A 147 5.71 19.96 -3.55
CA ILE A 147 6.77 18.95 -3.36
C ILE A 147 7.97 19.61 -2.68
N LEU A 148 8.42 19.02 -1.58
CA LEU A 148 9.62 19.47 -0.86
C LEU A 148 10.86 18.64 -1.22
N THR A 149 10.72 17.31 -1.19
CA THR A 149 11.78 16.37 -1.58
C THR A 149 11.19 15.09 -2.15
N GLN A 150 11.96 14.40 -2.99
CA GLN A 150 11.57 13.12 -3.56
C GLN A 150 12.74 12.16 -3.58
N SER A 151 12.45 10.86 -3.53
CA SER A 151 13.42 9.78 -3.72
C SER A 151 12.81 8.64 -4.52
N GLU A 152 13.50 8.19 -5.57
CA GLU A 152 13.07 7.08 -6.42
C GLU A 152 13.34 5.73 -5.79
N VAL A 153 12.50 4.75 -6.09
CA VAL A 153 12.63 3.33 -5.75
C VAL A 153 12.34 2.48 -6.97
N VAL A 154 13.21 1.55 -7.29
CA VAL A 154 13.01 0.58 -8.37
C VAL A 154 11.99 -0.48 -7.94
N ILE A 155 11.06 -0.81 -8.82
CA ILE A 155 10.08 -1.89 -8.64
C ILE A 155 10.63 -3.11 -9.38
N GLU A 156 10.92 -4.17 -8.63
CA GLU A 156 11.36 -5.44 -9.19
C GLU A 156 10.14 -6.25 -9.72
N ASP A 157 10.38 -7.11 -10.70
CA ASP A 157 9.32 -7.94 -11.28
C ASP A 157 8.72 -8.95 -10.27
N THR A 158 9.36 -9.14 -9.13
CA THR A 158 8.88 -9.99 -8.02
C THR A 158 8.24 -9.19 -6.89
N ASP A 159 8.26 -7.85 -6.93
CA ASP A 159 7.69 -7.05 -5.86
C ASP A 159 6.17 -7.21 -5.78
N THR A 160 5.71 -7.40 -4.55
CA THR A 160 4.31 -7.29 -4.17
C THR A 160 4.04 -5.93 -3.53
N ASP A 161 2.77 -5.60 -3.30
CA ASP A 161 2.42 -4.39 -2.54
C ASP A 161 3.10 -4.36 -1.16
N LEU A 162 3.24 -5.51 -0.47
CA LEU A 162 3.93 -5.58 0.82
C LEU A 162 5.43 -5.32 0.72
N SER A 163 6.13 -5.96 -0.23
CA SER A 163 7.58 -5.76 -0.36
C SER A 163 7.92 -4.35 -0.82
N LEU A 164 7.10 -3.77 -1.71
CA LEU A 164 7.28 -2.39 -2.14
C LEU A 164 6.96 -1.40 -1.01
N GLU A 165 5.91 -1.66 -0.21
CA GLU A 165 5.59 -0.86 0.98
C GLU A 165 6.77 -0.80 1.95
N GLU A 166 7.40 -1.93 2.23
CA GLU A 166 8.58 -2.00 3.10
C GLU A 166 9.76 -1.17 2.56
N LYS A 167 10.04 -1.27 1.25
CA LYS A 167 11.07 -0.45 0.59
C LYS A 167 10.77 1.04 0.70
N LEU A 168 9.54 1.44 0.39
CA LEU A 168 9.10 2.83 0.41
C LEU A 168 9.07 3.41 1.84
N SER A 169 8.67 2.61 2.84
CA SER A 169 8.70 3.01 4.25
C SER A 169 10.12 3.36 4.71
N LYS A 170 11.11 2.53 4.38
CA LYS A 170 12.52 2.78 4.71
C LYS A 170 13.06 4.05 4.03
N VAL A 171 12.75 4.22 2.74
CA VAL A 171 13.15 5.41 1.99
C VAL A 171 12.45 6.67 2.52
N GLY A 172 11.17 6.57 2.88
CA GLY A 172 10.41 7.65 3.49
C GLY A 172 10.96 8.07 4.85
N ALA A 173 11.42 7.11 5.65
CA ALA A 173 12.07 7.33 6.94
C ALA A 173 13.36 8.17 6.80
N GLU A 174 14.23 7.80 5.87
CA GLU A 174 15.45 8.57 5.60
C GLU A 174 15.15 9.95 5.00
N LEU A 175 14.18 10.01 4.09
CA LEU A 175 13.85 11.22 3.36
C LEU A 175 13.24 12.27 4.27
N ILE A 176 12.35 11.90 5.20
CA ILE A 176 11.73 12.87 6.13
C ILE A 176 12.76 13.49 7.06
N VAL A 177 13.72 12.72 7.60
CA VAL A 177 14.80 13.25 8.44
C VAL A 177 15.64 14.26 7.68
N LYS A 178 16.08 13.94 6.46
CA LYS A 178 16.83 14.85 5.60
C LYS A 178 16.02 16.11 5.24
N THR A 179 14.72 15.96 5.07
CA THR A 179 13.83 17.09 4.75
C THR A 179 13.70 18.03 5.94
N LEU A 180 13.51 17.51 7.15
CA LEU A 180 13.44 18.32 8.37
C LEU A 180 14.77 19.05 8.64
N GLN A 181 15.92 18.43 8.40
CA GLN A 181 17.22 19.10 8.49
C GLN A 181 17.34 20.32 7.56
N LYS A 182 16.86 20.15 6.29
CA LYS A 182 16.82 21.27 5.33
C LYS A 182 15.81 22.34 5.73
N LEU A 183 14.70 21.95 6.32
CA LEU A 183 13.67 22.86 6.83
C LEU A 183 14.24 23.74 7.96
N GLU A 184 14.90 23.13 8.95
CA GLU A 184 15.56 23.84 10.07
C GLU A 184 16.68 24.77 9.58
N ALA A 185 17.43 24.35 8.56
CA ALA A 185 18.48 25.17 7.95
C ALA A 185 17.95 26.28 7.03
N GLY A 186 16.65 26.35 6.76
CA GLY A 186 16.06 27.32 5.82
C GLY A 186 16.49 27.14 4.37
N THR A 187 16.96 25.95 3.99
CA THR A 187 17.48 25.63 2.65
C THR A 187 16.52 24.81 1.79
N LEU A 188 15.32 24.55 2.32
CA LEU A 188 14.30 23.78 1.63
C LEU A 188 13.58 24.65 0.58
N THR A 189 13.46 24.13 -0.64
CA THR A 189 12.72 24.79 -1.72
C THR A 189 11.50 23.97 -2.08
N ALA A 190 10.33 24.60 -1.99
CA ALA A 190 9.07 23.99 -2.40
C ALA A 190 8.86 24.14 -3.91
N THR A 191 8.36 23.09 -4.55
CA THR A 191 8.05 23.05 -5.98
C THR A 191 6.58 22.74 -6.19
N LYS A 192 5.85 23.57 -6.90
CA LYS A 192 4.44 23.32 -7.24
C LYS A 192 4.30 22.08 -8.12
N GLN A 193 3.28 21.29 -7.85
CA GLN A 193 2.97 20.15 -8.70
C GLN A 193 2.39 20.58 -10.04
N ASP A 194 2.77 19.90 -11.11
CA ASP A 194 2.14 20.05 -12.44
C ASP A 194 0.94 19.12 -12.52
N ASP A 195 -0.26 19.68 -12.41
CA ASP A 195 -1.51 18.93 -12.44
C ASP A 195 -1.75 18.15 -13.74
N SER A 196 -1.13 18.58 -14.85
CA SER A 196 -1.25 17.87 -16.14
C SER A 196 -0.59 16.49 -16.13
N GLN A 197 0.35 16.25 -15.21
CA GLN A 197 1.04 14.97 -15.02
C GLN A 197 0.45 14.13 -13.89
N SER A 198 -0.64 14.61 -13.27
CA SER A 198 -1.25 13.91 -12.14
C SER A 198 -2.12 12.74 -12.58
N CYS A 199 -2.12 11.69 -11.77
CA CYS A 199 -3.11 10.62 -11.82
C CYS A 199 -3.53 10.22 -10.42
N TYR A 200 -4.73 9.57 -10.29
CA TYR A 200 -5.28 9.23 -8.99
C TYR A 200 -5.27 7.73 -8.72
N ALA A 201 -4.62 7.35 -7.64
CA ALA A 201 -4.66 6.01 -7.06
C ALA A 201 -5.89 5.86 -6.16
N LYS A 202 -7.04 5.52 -6.76
CA LYS A 202 -8.32 5.35 -6.06
C LYS A 202 -8.25 4.27 -4.99
N LEU A 203 -9.11 4.39 -3.98
CA LEU A 203 -9.27 3.39 -2.93
C LEU A 203 -9.55 2.00 -3.54
N LEU A 204 -8.90 0.97 -2.99
CA LEU A 204 -9.15 -0.41 -3.41
C LEU A 204 -10.55 -0.87 -3.00
N THR A 205 -11.09 -1.79 -3.76
CA THR A 205 -12.37 -2.47 -3.46
C THR A 205 -12.20 -3.99 -3.56
N LYS A 206 -13.06 -4.75 -2.89
CA LYS A 206 -13.04 -6.22 -2.98
C LYS A 206 -13.21 -6.73 -4.40
N ALA A 207 -14.07 -6.07 -5.19
CA ALA A 207 -14.34 -6.45 -6.57
C ALA A 207 -13.09 -6.40 -7.47
N MET A 208 -12.12 -5.55 -7.15
CA MET A 208 -10.85 -5.46 -7.90
C MET A 208 -9.99 -6.72 -7.77
N GLY A 209 -10.26 -7.59 -6.80
CA GLY A 209 -9.58 -8.88 -6.66
C GLY A 209 -10.10 -9.96 -7.61
N GLN A 210 -11.26 -9.78 -8.24
CA GLN A 210 -11.75 -10.75 -9.22
C GLN A 210 -10.90 -10.72 -10.48
N ILE A 211 -10.41 -11.89 -10.91
CA ILE A 211 -9.61 -11.99 -12.11
C ILE A 211 -10.54 -11.93 -13.33
N ASP A 212 -10.23 -11.03 -14.25
CA ASP A 212 -10.76 -11.04 -15.62
C ASP A 212 -9.76 -11.75 -16.53
N TRP A 213 -10.05 -12.98 -16.87
CA TRP A 213 -9.19 -13.82 -17.70
C TRP A 213 -9.01 -13.27 -19.14
N ASN A 214 -9.84 -12.32 -19.59
CA ASN A 214 -9.66 -11.65 -20.89
C ASN A 214 -8.48 -10.67 -20.89
N GLN A 215 -7.93 -10.32 -19.74
CA GLN A 215 -6.71 -9.52 -19.63
C GLN A 215 -5.48 -10.36 -20.06
N SER A 216 -4.34 -9.69 -20.29
CA SER A 216 -3.08 -10.39 -20.56
C SER A 216 -2.55 -11.10 -19.31
N ALA A 217 -1.76 -12.15 -19.49
CA ALA A 217 -1.07 -12.86 -18.42
C ALA A 217 -0.22 -11.91 -17.55
N LEU A 218 0.44 -10.94 -18.20
CA LEU A 218 1.24 -9.93 -17.51
C LEU A 218 0.36 -8.98 -16.66
N SER A 219 -0.80 -8.58 -17.17
CA SER A 219 -1.74 -7.73 -16.42
C SER A 219 -2.28 -8.45 -15.19
N ILE A 220 -2.62 -9.74 -15.32
CA ILE A 220 -3.12 -10.55 -14.20
C ILE A 220 -2.00 -10.80 -13.16
N ASP A 221 -0.76 -11.06 -13.60
CA ASP A 221 0.38 -11.16 -12.69
C ASP A 221 0.56 -9.89 -11.85
N ARG A 222 0.52 -8.73 -12.50
CA ARG A 222 0.59 -7.43 -11.82
C ARG A 222 -0.57 -7.22 -10.85
N GLN A 223 -1.78 -7.64 -11.21
CA GLN A 223 -2.94 -7.63 -10.31
C GLN A 223 -2.70 -8.52 -9.09
N VAL A 224 -2.18 -9.75 -9.28
CA VAL A 224 -1.84 -10.68 -8.18
C VAL A 224 -0.83 -10.04 -7.24
N ARG A 225 0.21 -9.43 -7.75
CA ARG A 225 1.26 -8.78 -6.94
C ARG A 225 0.80 -7.48 -6.30
N GLY A 226 0.09 -6.64 -7.04
CA GLY A 226 -0.40 -5.34 -6.56
C GLY A 226 -1.54 -5.42 -5.56
N LEU A 227 -2.27 -6.54 -5.49
CA LEU A 227 -3.37 -6.77 -4.54
C LEU A 227 -3.05 -7.90 -3.54
N TYR A 228 -1.79 -8.25 -3.38
CA TYR A 228 -1.37 -9.40 -2.59
C TYR A 228 -1.81 -9.32 -1.11
N SER A 229 -1.66 -8.17 -0.46
CA SER A 229 -2.09 -8.00 0.94
C SER A 229 -3.62 -7.92 1.07
N TRP A 230 -4.24 -7.10 0.24
CA TRP A 230 -5.68 -6.87 0.21
C TRP A 230 -6.12 -6.26 -1.13
N PRO A 231 -7.23 -6.72 -1.69
CA PRO A 231 -8.18 -7.75 -1.23
C PRO A 231 -7.71 -9.19 -1.52
N GLY A 232 -6.57 -9.37 -2.16
CA GLY A 232 -6.14 -10.61 -2.79
C GLY A 232 -6.86 -10.84 -4.12
N THR A 233 -6.26 -11.61 -5.03
CA THR A 233 -6.89 -11.97 -6.30
C THR A 233 -7.58 -13.31 -6.21
N TYR A 234 -8.69 -13.46 -6.92
CA TYR A 234 -9.47 -14.69 -6.89
C TYR A 234 -10.22 -14.94 -8.20
N THR A 235 -10.53 -16.20 -8.41
CA THR A 235 -11.41 -16.70 -9.45
C THR A 235 -12.34 -17.77 -8.86
N SER A 236 -13.12 -18.47 -9.68
CA SER A 236 -13.89 -19.64 -9.30
C SER A 236 -13.26 -20.91 -9.87
N CYS A 237 -13.26 -21.98 -9.08
CA CYS A 237 -12.87 -23.32 -9.50
C CYS A 237 -13.91 -24.31 -8.98
N LYS A 238 -14.63 -24.99 -9.90
CA LYS A 238 -15.69 -25.94 -9.56
C LYS A 238 -16.74 -25.36 -8.58
N GLY A 239 -17.14 -24.11 -8.82
CA GLY A 239 -18.12 -23.39 -8.00
C GLY A 239 -17.63 -22.93 -6.63
N LYS A 240 -16.32 -23.04 -6.33
CA LYS A 240 -15.70 -22.53 -5.10
C LYS A 240 -14.72 -21.42 -5.41
N MET A 241 -14.60 -20.46 -4.51
CA MET A 241 -13.60 -19.42 -4.64
C MET A 241 -12.18 -20.01 -4.57
N LEU A 242 -11.36 -19.68 -5.55
CA LEU A 242 -9.94 -20.01 -5.60
C LEU A 242 -9.14 -18.70 -5.58
N LYS A 243 -8.45 -18.42 -4.48
CA LYS A 243 -7.50 -17.29 -4.44
C LYS A 243 -6.19 -17.68 -5.10
N ILE A 244 -5.63 -16.72 -5.86
CA ILE A 244 -4.33 -16.84 -6.47
C ILE A 244 -3.36 -15.95 -5.68
N TRP A 245 -2.35 -16.58 -5.09
CA TRP A 245 -1.36 -15.89 -4.27
C TRP A 245 -0.05 -15.64 -5.00
N GLN A 246 0.28 -16.51 -5.94
CA GLN A 246 1.46 -16.38 -6.78
C GLN A 246 1.19 -16.95 -8.15
N ALA A 247 1.52 -16.16 -9.16
CA ALA A 247 1.45 -16.55 -10.56
C ALA A 247 2.61 -15.87 -11.31
N LYS A 248 2.83 -16.26 -12.55
CA LYS A 248 3.76 -15.59 -13.47
C LYS A 248 3.33 -15.85 -14.91
N PRO A 249 3.56 -14.93 -15.85
CA PRO A 249 3.47 -15.24 -17.26
C PRO A 249 4.36 -16.44 -17.61
N ALA A 250 3.87 -17.32 -18.44
CA ALA A 250 4.59 -18.50 -18.89
C ALA A 250 5.00 -18.36 -20.34
N GLU A 251 6.11 -19.02 -20.71
CA GLU A 251 6.44 -19.24 -22.10
C GLU A 251 5.43 -20.21 -22.72
N GLU A 252 4.95 -19.90 -23.93
CA GLU A 252 3.88 -20.68 -24.58
C GLU A 252 4.39 -21.99 -25.21
N GLU A 253 5.70 -22.21 -25.24
CA GLU A 253 6.29 -23.39 -25.88
C GLU A 253 5.79 -24.70 -25.22
N GLY A 254 5.16 -25.53 -26.03
CA GLY A 254 4.60 -26.81 -25.57
C GLY A 254 3.31 -26.70 -24.76
N ILE A 255 2.61 -25.58 -24.79
CA ILE A 255 1.29 -25.40 -24.21
C ILE A 255 0.24 -25.32 -25.32
N ALA A 256 -0.82 -26.15 -25.22
CA ALA A 256 -1.92 -26.09 -26.18
C ALA A 256 -2.68 -24.76 -26.04
N ALA A 257 -2.90 -24.07 -27.15
CA ALA A 257 -3.71 -22.87 -27.14
C ALA A 257 -5.20 -23.23 -27.04
N TYR A 258 -5.90 -22.59 -26.10
CA TYR A 258 -7.35 -22.65 -25.98
C TYR A 258 -7.94 -21.31 -26.41
N SER A 259 -9.06 -21.35 -27.11
CA SER A 259 -9.71 -20.14 -27.60
C SER A 259 -10.45 -19.35 -26.49
N MET A 260 -10.73 -20.02 -25.37
CA MET A 260 -11.50 -19.40 -24.26
C MET A 260 -10.56 -19.00 -23.12
N PRO A 261 -10.45 -17.70 -22.81
CA PRO A 261 -9.76 -17.23 -21.60
C PRO A 261 -10.35 -17.86 -20.33
N GLY A 262 -9.47 -18.20 -19.38
CA GLY A 262 -9.83 -18.95 -18.19
C GLY A 262 -9.72 -20.48 -18.33
N SER A 263 -9.56 -21.01 -19.57
CA SER A 263 -9.35 -22.44 -19.77
C SER A 263 -8.00 -22.88 -19.22
N ILE A 264 -7.99 -24.01 -18.53
CA ILE A 264 -6.76 -24.68 -18.09
C ILE A 264 -6.08 -25.28 -19.31
N ALA A 265 -4.98 -24.69 -19.73
CA ALA A 265 -4.26 -25.06 -20.93
C ALA A 265 -3.32 -26.24 -20.73
N LYS A 266 -2.77 -26.38 -19.50
CA LYS A 266 -1.87 -27.49 -19.14
C LYS A 266 -1.86 -27.71 -17.64
N VAL A 267 -1.76 -28.95 -17.22
CA VAL A 267 -1.55 -29.34 -15.84
C VAL A 267 -0.29 -30.19 -15.73
N THR A 268 0.64 -29.78 -14.89
CA THR A 268 1.82 -30.57 -14.55
C THR A 268 1.71 -31.08 -13.12
N LYS A 269 2.70 -31.82 -12.63
CA LYS A 269 2.75 -32.22 -11.22
C LYS A 269 2.91 -31.03 -10.26
N LYS A 270 3.32 -29.85 -10.73
CA LYS A 270 3.67 -28.70 -9.86
C LYS A 270 2.95 -27.42 -10.20
N GLU A 271 2.37 -27.28 -11.39
CA GLU A 271 1.87 -26.03 -11.90
C GLU A 271 0.58 -26.24 -12.71
N ILE A 272 -0.27 -25.23 -12.72
CA ILE A 272 -1.45 -25.12 -13.55
C ILE A 272 -1.21 -23.93 -14.49
N PHE A 273 -1.40 -24.14 -15.77
CA PHE A 273 -1.28 -23.11 -16.81
C PHE A 273 -2.67 -22.76 -17.29
N VAL A 274 -3.00 -21.48 -17.27
CA VAL A 274 -4.33 -20.97 -17.61
C VAL A 274 -4.22 -20.04 -18.80
N GLN A 275 -5.03 -20.29 -19.84
CA GLN A 275 -5.15 -19.41 -21.00
C GLN A 275 -5.71 -18.06 -20.56
N THR A 276 -5.12 -16.98 -21.03
CA THR A 276 -5.59 -15.61 -20.80
C THR A 276 -5.95 -14.95 -22.13
N GLY A 277 -6.43 -13.72 -22.11
CA GLY A 277 -6.71 -12.97 -23.34
C GLY A 277 -5.47 -12.73 -24.21
N ASP A 278 -4.29 -12.69 -23.56
CA ASP A 278 -3.00 -12.59 -24.24
C ASP A 278 -1.95 -13.31 -23.39
N GLY A 279 -1.43 -14.43 -23.93
CA GLY A 279 -0.48 -15.30 -23.27
C GLY A 279 -1.10 -16.30 -22.29
N VAL A 280 -0.25 -16.97 -21.55
CA VAL A 280 -0.61 -18.00 -20.58
C VAL A 280 -0.08 -17.64 -19.21
N LEU A 281 -0.91 -17.82 -18.18
CA LEU A 281 -0.54 -17.58 -16.76
C LEU A 281 -0.26 -18.91 -16.06
N CYS A 282 0.95 -19.04 -15.50
CA CYS A 282 1.33 -20.16 -14.64
C CYS A 282 0.96 -19.86 -13.18
N LEU A 283 0.05 -20.66 -12.60
CA LEU A 283 -0.32 -20.57 -11.19
C LEU A 283 0.67 -21.37 -10.34
N GLN A 284 1.20 -20.75 -9.28
CA GLN A 284 2.23 -21.35 -8.43
C GLN A 284 1.77 -21.57 -6.99
N GLU A 285 0.93 -20.65 -6.47
CA GLU A 285 0.43 -20.73 -5.11
C GLU A 285 -1.03 -20.27 -5.04
N VAL A 286 -1.87 -21.12 -4.45
CA VAL A 286 -3.32 -20.95 -4.45
C VAL A 286 -3.95 -21.24 -3.08
N GLN A 287 -5.20 -20.82 -2.93
CA GLN A 287 -6.01 -21.14 -1.74
C GLN A 287 -7.45 -21.38 -2.15
N LEU A 288 -7.90 -22.64 -2.07
CA LEU A 288 -9.31 -22.96 -2.25
C LEU A 288 -10.12 -22.56 -1.01
N GLU A 289 -11.33 -22.13 -1.22
CA GLU A 289 -12.28 -21.79 -0.16
C GLU A 289 -12.33 -22.86 0.93
N GLY A 290 -12.21 -22.45 2.19
CA GLY A 290 -12.20 -23.34 3.35
C GLY A 290 -10.90 -24.13 3.57
N LYS A 291 -9.88 -23.92 2.72
CA LYS A 291 -8.55 -24.57 2.84
C LYS A 291 -7.47 -23.55 3.22
N LYS A 292 -6.27 -24.04 3.54
CA LYS A 292 -5.09 -23.23 3.75
C LYS A 292 -4.48 -22.85 2.40
N ARG A 293 -3.72 -21.77 2.37
CA ARG A 293 -2.82 -21.40 1.28
C ARG A 293 -1.77 -22.49 1.09
N MET A 294 -1.48 -22.86 -0.17
CA MET A 294 -0.57 -23.94 -0.51
C MET A 294 0.01 -23.78 -1.92
N LYS A 295 1.13 -24.43 -2.19
CA LYS A 295 1.66 -24.56 -3.54
C LYS A 295 0.70 -25.36 -4.42
N VAL A 296 0.70 -25.09 -5.73
CA VAL A 296 -0.15 -25.81 -6.70
C VAL A 296 0.11 -27.33 -6.68
N HIS A 297 1.36 -27.78 -6.45
CA HIS A 297 1.67 -29.19 -6.27
C HIS A 297 0.78 -29.85 -5.19
N ASP A 298 0.68 -29.24 -4.01
CA ASP A 298 -0.09 -29.78 -2.89
C ASP A 298 -1.60 -29.67 -3.13
N PHE A 299 -2.02 -28.60 -3.82
CA PHE A 299 -3.41 -28.42 -4.23
C PHE A 299 -3.86 -29.56 -5.15
N LEU A 300 -3.03 -29.95 -6.14
CA LEU A 300 -3.33 -31.00 -7.10
C LEU A 300 -3.43 -32.41 -6.47
N LEU A 301 -2.79 -32.66 -5.34
CA LEU A 301 -2.95 -33.92 -4.59
C LEU A 301 -4.38 -34.10 -4.01
N GLY A 302 -5.04 -32.98 -3.71
CA GLY A 302 -6.38 -32.97 -3.10
C GLY A 302 -7.51 -32.48 -3.99
N CYS A 303 -7.20 -31.94 -5.16
CA CYS A 303 -8.19 -31.39 -6.11
C CYS A 303 -7.80 -31.75 -7.54
N LYS A 304 -8.54 -32.71 -8.11
CA LYS A 304 -8.33 -33.08 -9.51
C LYS A 304 -8.79 -31.95 -10.40
N VAL A 305 -7.88 -31.46 -11.23
CA VAL A 305 -8.11 -30.40 -12.22
C VAL A 305 -7.66 -30.95 -13.58
N GLU A 306 -8.45 -30.72 -14.62
CA GLU A 306 -8.20 -31.27 -15.96
C GLU A 306 -8.02 -30.16 -16.98
N GLU A 307 -7.22 -30.45 -18.02
CA GLU A 307 -7.06 -29.56 -19.15
C GLU A 307 -8.40 -29.36 -19.87
N GLY A 308 -8.68 -28.12 -20.27
CA GLY A 308 -9.96 -27.71 -20.85
C GLY A 308 -11.02 -27.28 -19.82
N GLU A 309 -10.85 -27.55 -18.51
CA GLU A 309 -11.72 -26.95 -17.50
C GLU A 309 -11.53 -25.41 -17.47
N VAL A 310 -12.61 -24.68 -17.16
CA VAL A 310 -12.59 -23.20 -17.16
C VAL A 310 -12.67 -22.69 -15.74
N LEU A 311 -11.77 -21.77 -15.41
CA LEU A 311 -11.78 -20.98 -14.18
C LEU A 311 -12.59 -19.68 -14.40
N GLY A 312 -13.60 -19.40 -13.55
CA GLY A 312 -14.43 -18.20 -13.68
C GLY A 312 -15.86 -18.40 -13.22
#